data_df682e25dd6a9ff525a9eb8b2f85754d
#
_entry.id   df682e25dd6a9ff525a9eb8b2f85754d
#
_cell.length_a   1.000
_cell.length_b   1.000
_cell.length_c   1.000
_cell.angle_alpha   90.00
_cell.angle_beta   90.00
_cell.angle_gamma   90.00
#
_symmetry.space_group_name_H-M   'P 1'
#
loop_
_entity.id
_entity.type
_entity.pdbx_description
1 polymer ?
#
loop_
_entity_poly.entity_id
_entity_poly.type
_entity_poly.pdbx_seq_one_letter_code
_entity_poly.pdbx_strand_id
1 'polypeptide(L)'
;MSIISGVSDFFGLDIGTTAVRVVQLSGGGPVKSLVRYGQAPIDSKISLSDSKADLQKVAEVVKNLVTETGLSSRNVAVGIPSQRVFTTIVDIDRLTPAELAHTIKFQADSLIPTPIEESKIDWALLGDSPKDQTKVEVLLS
;
A
#
# COMPACT_ATOMS: atom_id res chain seq x y z
N MET A 1 -4.86 3.61 14.10
CA MET A 1 -3.44 3.78 14.46
C MET A 1 -2.71 4.35 13.27
N SER A 2 -1.93 5.42 13.43
CA SER A 2 -1.15 5.94 12.29
C SER A 2 0.03 5.00 12.04
N ILE A 3 0.07 4.38 10.88
CA ILE A 3 1.13 3.46 10.43
C ILE A 3 2.50 4.18 10.34
N ILE A 4 2.50 5.52 10.41
CA ILE A 4 3.67 6.37 10.20
C ILE A 4 4.14 7.03 11.52
N SER A 5 3.64 6.61 12.67
CA SER A 5 4.11 7.11 13.96
C SER A 5 5.53 6.60 14.23
N GLY A 6 6.51 7.50 14.17
CA GLY A 6 7.94 7.21 14.38
C GLY A 6 8.83 7.47 13.16
N VAL A 7 8.27 7.71 11.97
CA VAL A 7 9.04 8.12 10.78
C VAL A 7 8.94 9.63 10.62
N SER A 8 10.00 10.34 10.97
CA SER A 8 10.02 11.81 10.95
C SER A 8 10.29 12.43 9.57
N ASP A 9 10.85 11.66 8.65
CA ASP A 9 11.18 12.10 7.29
C ASP A 9 10.78 11.06 6.26
N PHE A 10 9.73 11.33 5.51
CA PHE A 10 9.25 10.51 4.40
C PHE A 10 8.60 11.39 3.34
N PHE A 11 8.41 10.86 2.14
CA PHE A 11 7.58 11.46 1.11
C PHE A 11 6.46 10.52 0.68
N GLY A 12 5.38 11.09 0.16
CA GLY A 12 4.30 10.36 -0.48
C GLY A 12 4.62 10.13 -1.95
N LEU A 13 4.40 8.92 -2.43
CA LEU A 13 4.48 8.52 -3.84
C LEU A 13 3.13 7.93 -4.24
N ASP A 14 2.45 8.56 -5.19
CA ASP A 14 1.22 8.06 -5.81
C ASP A 14 1.54 7.54 -7.21
N ILE A 15 1.40 6.24 -7.41
CA ILE A 15 1.54 5.60 -8.72
C ILE A 15 0.13 5.44 -9.28
N GLY A 16 -0.33 6.47 -9.98
CA GLY A 16 -1.65 6.48 -10.59
C GLY A 16 -1.67 5.84 -11.98
N THR A 17 -2.85 5.76 -12.59
CA THR A 17 -3.02 5.17 -13.92
C THR A 17 -2.53 6.08 -15.05
N THR A 18 -2.51 7.38 -14.86
CA THR A 18 -2.14 8.37 -15.89
C THR A 18 -1.00 9.29 -15.47
N ALA A 19 -0.61 9.27 -14.21
CA ALA A 19 0.49 10.08 -13.69
C ALA A 19 1.07 9.47 -12.43
N VAL A 20 2.37 9.67 -12.24
CA VAL A 20 3.08 9.45 -10.98
C VAL A 20 3.23 10.81 -10.29
N ARG A 21 2.97 10.86 -8.99
CA ARG A 21 3.06 12.08 -8.19
C ARG A 21 3.89 11.85 -6.94
N VAL A 22 4.62 12.87 -6.54
CA VAL A 22 5.37 12.86 -5.26
C VAL A 22 5.06 14.12 -4.46
N VAL A 23 5.04 13.98 -3.14
CA VAL A 23 4.87 15.10 -2.22
C VAL A 23 5.67 14.86 -0.95
N GLN A 24 6.39 15.89 -0.50
CA GLN A 24 7.04 15.89 0.80
C GLN A 24 6.53 17.08 1.62
N LEU A 25 6.16 16.78 2.84
CA LEU A 25 5.66 17.74 3.81
C LEU A 25 6.60 17.82 5.01
N SER A 26 6.65 18.97 5.65
CA SER A 26 7.35 19.17 6.93
C SER A 26 6.40 19.69 7.99
N GLY A 27 6.82 19.62 9.25
CA GLY A 27 6.07 20.10 10.40
C GLY A 27 5.44 18.98 11.24
N GLY A 28 5.63 19.07 12.56
CA GLY A 28 5.12 18.07 13.53
C GLY A 28 3.68 18.28 14.00
N GLY A 29 3.06 19.42 13.70
CA GLY A 29 1.72 19.79 14.15
C GLY A 29 0.60 19.47 13.13
N PRO A 30 -0.63 19.92 13.36
CA PRO A 30 -1.75 19.75 12.45
C PRO A 30 -1.55 20.53 11.13
N VAL A 31 -0.80 21.60 11.15
CA VAL A 31 -0.47 22.39 9.96
C VAL A 31 0.84 21.87 9.38
N LYS A 32 0.80 21.46 8.12
CA LYS A 32 1.95 20.97 7.37
C LYS A 32 2.42 22.02 6.37
N SER A 33 3.71 22.12 6.14
CA SER A 33 4.32 22.93 5.09
C SER A 33 4.72 22.05 3.92
N LEU A 34 4.40 22.46 2.70
CA LEU A 34 4.84 21.79 1.48
C LEU A 34 6.31 22.05 1.26
N VAL A 35 7.11 21.00 1.15
CA VAL A 35 8.57 21.08 0.95
C VAL A 35 8.92 20.83 -0.50
N ARG A 36 8.42 19.74 -1.06
CA ARG A 36 8.68 19.32 -2.44
C ARG A 36 7.44 18.66 -3.03
N TYR A 37 7.27 18.82 -4.32
CA TYR A 37 6.23 18.11 -5.06
C TYR A 37 6.64 17.98 -6.52
N GLY A 38 6.06 17.02 -7.19
CA GLY A 38 6.25 16.82 -8.61
C GLY A 38 5.23 15.84 -9.20
N GLN A 39 5.09 15.90 -10.51
CA GLN A 39 4.24 15.00 -11.26
C GLN A 39 4.90 14.67 -12.59
N ALA A 40 4.82 13.40 -12.99
CA ALA A 40 5.22 12.94 -14.31
C ALA A 40 4.07 12.15 -14.95
N PRO A 41 3.75 12.36 -16.24
CA PRO A 41 2.74 11.58 -16.94
C PRO A 41 3.23 10.15 -17.16
N ILE A 42 2.29 9.20 -17.17
CA ILE A 42 2.54 7.81 -17.55
C ILE A 42 1.36 7.31 -18.40
N ASP A 43 1.63 6.44 -19.36
CA ASP A 43 0.58 5.78 -20.12
C ASP A 43 -0.12 4.74 -19.26
N SER A 44 -1.46 4.74 -19.27
CA SER A 44 -2.27 3.79 -18.52
C SER A 44 -2.01 2.33 -18.89
N LYS A 45 -1.65 2.07 -20.15
CA LYS A 45 -1.25 0.73 -20.61
C LYS A 45 0.03 0.25 -19.93
N ILE A 46 0.96 1.18 -19.62
CA ILE A 46 2.20 0.88 -18.92
C ILE A 46 1.95 0.73 -17.42
N SER A 47 1.20 1.66 -16.83
CA SER A 47 0.97 1.67 -15.37
C SER A 47 0.13 0.49 -14.87
N LEU A 48 -0.70 -0.09 -15.74
CA LEU A 48 -1.54 -1.25 -15.43
C LEU A 48 -0.97 -2.59 -15.94
N SER A 49 0.18 -2.57 -16.62
CA SER A 49 0.84 -3.76 -17.16
C SER A 49 1.67 -4.46 -16.10
N ASP A 50 1.66 -5.81 -16.12
CA ASP A 50 2.52 -6.66 -15.27
C ASP A 50 3.79 -7.14 -16.00
N SER A 51 3.99 -6.68 -17.26
CA SER A 51 5.20 -7.03 -18.00
C SER A 51 6.45 -6.42 -17.35
N LYS A 52 7.54 -7.18 -17.30
CA LYS A 52 8.80 -6.70 -16.75
C LYS A 52 9.30 -5.43 -17.44
N ALA A 53 9.07 -5.32 -18.76
CA ALA A 53 9.48 -4.15 -19.54
C ALA A 53 8.70 -2.89 -19.13
N ASP A 54 7.40 -3.01 -18.86
CA ASP A 54 6.58 -1.88 -18.44
C ASP A 54 6.83 -1.51 -16.99
N LEU A 55 7.04 -2.49 -16.10
CA LEU A 55 7.48 -2.24 -14.73
C LEU A 55 8.80 -1.47 -14.67
N GLN A 56 9.75 -1.76 -15.57
CA GLN A 56 10.99 -0.99 -15.69
C GLN A 56 10.72 0.46 -16.11
N LYS A 57 9.82 0.70 -17.06
CA LYS A 57 9.42 2.07 -17.45
C LYS A 57 8.78 2.83 -16.29
N VAL A 58 7.90 2.20 -15.51
CA VAL A 58 7.33 2.79 -14.29
C VAL A 58 8.45 3.17 -13.32
N ALA A 59 9.40 2.27 -13.08
CA ALA A 59 10.53 2.51 -12.19
C ALA A 59 11.41 3.68 -12.68
N GLU A 60 11.63 3.82 -13.98
CA GLU A 60 12.37 4.94 -14.57
C GLU A 60 11.64 6.27 -14.37
N VAL A 61 10.33 6.31 -14.59
CA VAL A 61 9.51 7.51 -14.33
C VAL A 61 9.61 7.92 -12.87
N VAL A 62 9.45 6.98 -11.94
CA VAL A 62 9.58 7.24 -10.50
C VAL A 62 10.97 7.76 -10.15
N LYS A 63 12.03 7.10 -10.64
CA LYS A 63 13.42 7.48 -10.39
C LYS A 63 13.73 8.89 -10.90
N ASN A 64 13.31 9.21 -12.11
CA ASN A 64 13.53 10.52 -12.69
C ASN A 64 12.79 11.59 -11.89
N LEU A 65 11.52 11.37 -11.56
CA LEU A 65 10.70 12.30 -10.79
C LEU A 65 11.29 12.57 -9.39
N VAL A 66 11.75 11.54 -8.68
CA VAL A 66 12.41 11.67 -7.37
C VAL A 66 13.71 12.48 -7.50
N THR A 67 14.49 12.25 -8.56
CA THR A 67 15.74 12.98 -8.81
C THR A 67 15.48 14.45 -9.15
N GLU A 68 14.56 14.73 -10.05
CA GLU A 68 14.21 16.08 -10.51
C GLU A 68 13.62 16.93 -9.38
N THR A 69 12.83 16.32 -8.50
CA THR A 69 12.27 17.02 -7.33
C THR A 69 13.26 17.17 -6.18
N GLY A 70 14.43 16.53 -6.25
CA GLY A 70 15.48 16.59 -5.23
C GLY A 70 15.04 15.94 -3.91
N LEU A 71 14.17 14.96 -3.94
CA LEU A 71 13.79 14.16 -2.77
C LEU A 71 14.98 13.33 -2.31
N SER A 72 15.35 13.44 -1.03
CA SER A 72 16.50 12.76 -0.44
C SER A 72 16.14 11.71 0.60
N SER A 73 14.90 11.71 1.10
CA SER A 73 14.43 10.70 2.03
C SER A 73 14.38 9.32 1.35
N ARG A 74 14.69 8.28 2.11
CA ARG A 74 14.54 6.88 1.69
C ARG A 74 13.25 6.24 2.19
N ASN A 75 12.53 6.94 3.06
CA ASN A 75 11.25 6.48 3.56
C ASN A 75 10.15 6.99 2.63
N VAL A 76 9.30 6.11 2.18
CA VAL A 76 8.21 6.43 1.26
C VAL A 76 6.90 5.81 1.72
N ALA A 77 5.83 6.59 1.64
CA ALA A 77 4.46 6.10 1.72
C ALA A 77 3.89 6.00 0.31
N VAL A 78 3.58 4.81 -0.15
CA VAL A 78 3.16 4.55 -1.53
C VAL A 78 1.66 4.37 -1.63
N GLY A 79 1.02 5.12 -2.53
CA GLY A 79 -0.32 4.85 -3.04
C GLY A 79 -0.23 4.08 -4.36
N ILE A 80 -0.98 3.00 -4.46
CA ILE A 80 -1.06 2.17 -5.66
C ILE A 80 -2.49 2.14 -6.19
N PRO A 81 -2.71 1.90 -7.51
CA PRO A 81 -4.05 1.83 -8.08
C PRO A 81 -4.90 0.74 -7.41
N SER A 82 -6.17 1.05 -7.11
CA SER A 82 -7.10 0.10 -6.48
C SER A 82 -7.34 -1.16 -7.33
N GLN A 83 -7.15 -1.09 -8.65
CA GLN A 83 -7.20 -2.26 -9.53
C GLN A 83 -6.11 -3.31 -9.25
N ARG A 84 -5.05 -2.91 -8.53
CA ARG A 84 -3.94 -3.81 -8.11
C ARG A 84 -4.08 -4.28 -6.66
N VAL A 85 -5.16 -3.92 -6.00
CA VAL A 85 -5.40 -4.26 -4.60
C VAL A 85 -6.68 -5.07 -4.50
N PHE A 86 -6.57 -6.29 -4.00
CA PHE A 86 -7.71 -7.08 -3.56
C PHE A 86 -7.94 -6.80 -2.09
N THR A 87 -9.18 -6.53 -1.70
CA THR A 87 -9.54 -6.29 -0.30
C THR A 87 -10.84 -7.00 0.03
N THR A 88 -10.84 -7.73 1.13
CA THR A 88 -12.02 -8.45 1.62
C THR A 88 -12.07 -8.46 3.14
N ILE A 89 -13.28 -8.63 3.70
CA ILE A 89 -13.47 -8.86 5.14
C ILE A 89 -13.84 -10.32 5.33
N VAL A 90 -13.14 -10.96 6.25
CA VAL A 90 -13.35 -12.38 6.60
C VAL A 90 -13.61 -12.55 8.09
N ASP A 91 -14.53 -13.46 8.41
CA ASP A 91 -14.80 -13.88 9.79
C ASP A 91 -13.85 -15.04 10.15
N ILE A 92 -12.98 -14.84 11.14
CA ILE A 92 -12.02 -15.83 11.61
C ILE A 92 -12.32 -16.15 13.08
N ASP A 93 -12.12 -17.40 13.49
CA ASP A 93 -12.26 -17.80 14.90
C ASP A 93 -11.33 -16.94 15.78
N ARG A 94 -11.79 -16.64 16.98
CA ARG A 94 -11.03 -15.83 17.95
C ARG A 94 -9.78 -16.59 18.41
N LEU A 95 -8.64 -16.18 17.91
CA LEU A 95 -7.33 -16.79 18.11
C LEU A 95 -6.36 -15.80 18.79
N THR A 96 -5.25 -16.30 19.29
CA THR A 96 -4.14 -15.43 19.70
C THR A 96 -3.53 -14.70 18.49
N PRO A 97 -2.86 -13.55 18.69
CA PRO A 97 -2.24 -12.82 17.58
C PRO A 97 -1.30 -13.65 16.71
N ALA A 98 -0.57 -14.59 17.30
CA ALA A 98 0.36 -15.45 16.59
C ALA A 98 -0.37 -16.49 15.71
N GLU A 99 -1.40 -17.13 16.28
CA GLU A 99 -2.25 -18.08 15.56
C GLU A 99 -3.04 -17.39 14.44
N LEU A 100 -3.55 -16.18 14.71
CA LEU A 100 -4.29 -15.38 13.73
C LEU A 100 -3.42 -15.05 12.52
N ALA A 101 -2.18 -14.61 12.74
CA ALA A 101 -1.24 -14.32 11.66
C ALA A 101 -0.93 -15.54 10.77
N HIS A 102 -0.88 -16.73 11.36
CA HIS A 102 -0.67 -17.97 10.61
C HIS A 102 -1.93 -18.39 9.85
N THR A 103 -3.08 -18.34 10.50
CA THR A 103 -4.39 -18.71 9.91
C THR A 103 -4.74 -17.81 8.74
N ILE A 104 -4.48 -16.50 8.85
CA ILE A 104 -4.75 -15.54 7.76
C ILE A 104 -3.95 -15.89 6.52
N LYS A 105 -2.67 -16.22 6.64
CA LYS A 105 -1.85 -16.61 5.48
C LYS A 105 -2.41 -17.84 4.77
N PHE A 106 -2.88 -18.81 5.54
CA PHE A 106 -3.46 -20.03 5.00
C PHE A 106 -4.82 -19.77 4.32
N GLN A 107 -5.66 -18.94 4.93
CA GLN A 107 -6.95 -18.57 4.35
C GLN A 107 -6.81 -17.65 3.12
N ALA A 108 -5.82 -16.78 3.12
CA ALA A 108 -5.55 -15.88 2.01
C ALA A 108 -5.34 -16.64 0.70
N ASP A 109 -4.62 -17.76 0.74
CA ASP A 109 -4.37 -18.61 -0.44
C ASP A 109 -5.66 -19.09 -1.13
N SER A 110 -6.73 -19.28 -0.37
CA SER A 110 -8.05 -19.69 -0.91
C SER A 110 -8.96 -18.52 -1.29
N LEU A 111 -8.65 -17.31 -0.88
CA LEU A 111 -9.52 -16.14 -1.04
C LEU A 111 -9.03 -15.17 -2.11
N ILE A 112 -7.72 -15.07 -2.30
CA ILE A 112 -7.12 -14.14 -3.27
C ILE A 112 -7.07 -14.77 -4.67
N PRO A 113 -7.35 -13.97 -5.72
CA PRO A 113 -7.39 -14.50 -7.09
C PRO A 113 -6.01 -14.71 -7.73
N THR A 114 -4.92 -14.36 -7.04
CA THR A 114 -3.54 -14.46 -7.52
C THR A 114 -2.71 -15.37 -6.62
N PRO A 115 -1.66 -16.02 -7.11
CA PRO A 115 -0.76 -16.83 -6.30
C PRO A 115 -0.18 -16.03 -5.13
N ILE A 116 -0.17 -16.64 -3.95
CA ILE A 116 0.29 -15.98 -2.71
C ILE A 116 1.77 -15.56 -2.79
N GLU A 117 2.57 -16.31 -3.54
CA GLU A 117 4.00 -16.04 -3.76
C GLU A 117 4.24 -14.76 -4.58
N GLU A 118 3.25 -14.35 -5.37
CA GLU A 118 3.29 -13.15 -6.21
C GLU A 118 2.61 -11.95 -5.55
N SER A 119 2.03 -12.16 -4.35
CA SER A 119 1.22 -11.17 -3.64
C SER A 119 1.93 -10.65 -2.38
N LYS A 120 1.69 -9.39 -2.04
CA LYS A 120 2.02 -8.84 -0.74
C LYS A 120 0.74 -8.80 0.08
N ILE A 121 0.71 -9.49 1.20
CA ILE A 121 -0.47 -9.60 2.06
C ILE A 121 -0.26 -8.74 3.30
N ASP A 122 -1.29 -7.98 3.63
CA ASP A 122 -1.42 -7.30 4.92
C ASP A 122 -2.84 -7.51 5.47
N TRP A 123 -3.02 -7.31 6.76
CA TRP A 123 -4.30 -7.49 7.41
C TRP A 123 -4.46 -6.61 8.65
N ALA A 124 -5.70 -6.32 9.00
CA ALA A 124 -6.04 -5.58 10.20
C ALA A 124 -7.24 -6.20 10.91
N LEU A 125 -7.14 -6.37 12.22
CA LEU A 125 -8.28 -6.75 13.05
C LEU A 125 -9.25 -5.58 13.16
N LEU A 126 -10.50 -5.78 12.74
CA LEU A 126 -11.57 -4.77 12.80
C LEU A 126 -12.32 -4.81 14.12
N GLY A 127 -12.50 -5.99 14.71
CA GLY A 127 -13.24 -6.18 15.95
C GLY A 127 -14.01 -7.49 15.97
N ASP A 128 -15.03 -7.57 16.82
CA ASP A 128 -15.90 -8.72 16.94
C ASP A 128 -16.81 -8.84 15.72
N SER A 129 -17.03 -10.07 15.23
CA SER A 129 -17.97 -10.28 14.12
C SER A 129 -19.40 -9.94 14.55
N PRO A 130 -20.12 -9.11 13.79
CA PRO A 130 -21.53 -8.85 14.07
C PRO A 130 -22.45 -10.06 13.81
N LYS A 131 -21.94 -11.08 13.12
CA LYS A 131 -22.69 -12.29 12.75
C LYS A 131 -22.49 -13.42 13.74
N ASP A 132 -21.31 -13.50 14.37
CA ASP A 132 -20.94 -14.61 15.27
C ASP A 132 -19.97 -14.10 16.35
N GLN A 133 -20.41 -14.07 17.60
CA GLN A 133 -19.64 -13.62 18.75
C GLN A 133 -18.38 -14.46 19.05
N THR A 134 -18.29 -15.67 18.49
CA THR A 134 -17.08 -16.52 18.62
C THR A 134 -16.00 -16.14 17.64
N LYS A 135 -16.30 -15.23 16.69
CA LYS A 135 -15.41 -14.81 15.61
C LYS A 135 -15.02 -13.33 15.70
N VAL A 136 -13.98 -13.01 14.98
CA VAL A 136 -13.51 -11.64 14.76
C VAL A 136 -13.49 -11.34 13.27
N GLU A 137 -13.80 -10.11 12.91
CA GLU A 137 -13.65 -9.62 11.55
C GLU A 137 -12.21 -9.16 11.30
N VAL A 138 -11.65 -9.63 10.21
CA VAL A 138 -10.32 -9.26 9.74
C VAL A 138 -10.45 -8.68 8.34
N LEU A 139 -9.91 -7.47 8.14
CA LEU A 139 -9.69 -6.90 6.82
C LEU A 139 -8.43 -7.52 6.25
N LEU A 140 -8.53 -8.19 5.13
CA LEU A 140 -7.43 -8.76 4.36
C LEU A 140 -7.21 -7.91 3.11
N SER A 141 -5.96 -7.56 2.84
CA SER A 141 -5.56 -6.78 1.68
C SER A 141 -4.28 -7.33 1.05
#